data_0212a8d88f7f61bad3008106a6a3835d
#
_entry.id   0212a8d88f7f61bad3008106a6a3835d
#
_cell.length_a   1.000
_cell.length_b   1.000
_cell.length_c   1.000
_cell.angle_alpha   90.00
_cell.angle_beta   90.00
_cell.angle_gamma   90.00
#
_symmetry.space_group_name_H-M   'P 1'
#
loop_
_entity.id
_entity.type
_entity.pdbx_description
1 polymer ?
#
loop_
_entity_poly.entity_id
_entity_poly.type
_entity_poly.pdbx_seq_one_letter_code
_entity_poly.pdbx_strand_id
1 'polypeptide(L)'
;MTGTATPTDDVLQVRRDAGVWFARLNRPDKRNALNDELVTAIDAACTQVSADLEARALVIHGAGGHFCSGGDFSGFMTLMQTEPGHAGDPIARYNREFGTLLERLVSLPVPTVAVVTGIAMGGGCGLAAACDRVIAAADATFATPEVTLGVAPAQIAPFLVRRAGAPRARWLMLSGARLKAPEALAAGLADVVVPSAELRDALSADLKRLLSAEPAALRATKRIVNRALEAPLGESLDSAAQEFAGLLRHGAAREGIAATLAKRAPAWAVAVPELPDFT
;
A
#
# COMPACT_ATOMS: atom_id res chain seq x y z
N MET A 1 16.90 20.13 -10.09
CA MET A 1 15.97 20.46 -11.19
C MET A 1 14.56 20.06 -10.71
N THR A 2 13.76 21.05 -10.36
CA THR A 2 12.38 20.87 -9.92
C THR A 2 11.52 20.60 -11.15
N GLY A 3 11.18 19.34 -11.37
CA GLY A 3 10.25 18.94 -12.42
C GLY A 3 8.82 19.31 -12.03
N THR A 4 8.30 20.41 -12.58
CA THR A 4 6.86 20.70 -12.57
C THR A 4 6.17 19.66 -13.45
N ALA A 5 5.51 18.69 -12.82
CA ALA A 5 4.61 17.80 -13.54
C ALA A 5 3.42 18.61 -14.05
N THR A 6 3.26 18.65 -15.37
CA THR A 6 2.02 19.09 -16.02
C THR A 6 0.90 18.16 -15.55
N PRO A 7 -0.31 18.65 -15.23
CA PRO A 7 -1.44 17.78 -14.95
C PRO A 7 -1.71 16.97 -16.23
N THR A 8 -1.36 15.70 -16.22
CA THR A 8 -1.75 14.75 -17.25
C THR A 8 -3.12 14.19 -16.88
N ASP A 9 -4.00 13.94 -17.89
CA ASP A 9 -5.28 13.25 -17.71
C ASP A 9 -5.09 11.76 -17.34
N ASP A 10 -3.88 11.38 -16.93
CA ASP A 10 -3.51 10.01 -16.58
C ASP A 10 -4.31 9.54 -15.36
N VAL A 11 -4.82 8.32 -15.41
CA VAL A 11 -5.60 7.68 -14.35
C VAL A 11 -4.80 7.48 -13.04
N LEU A 12 -3.48 7.51 -13.14
CA LEU A 12 -2.54 7.51 -12.03
C LEU A 12 -1.50 8.62 -12.22
N GLN A 13 -1.38 9.51 -11.26
CA GLN A 13 -0.36 10.54 -11.28
C GLN A 13 0.78 10.14 -10.34
N VAL A 14 1.99 10.06 -10.88
CA VAL A 14 3.17 9.65 -10.12
C VAL A 14 4.15 10.81 -10.00
N ARG A 15 4.60 11.09 -8.78
CA ARG A 15 5.65 12.07 -8.46
C ARG A 15 6.71 11.42 -7.60
N ARG A 16 7.98 11.72 -7.85
CA ARG A 16 9.12 11.30 -7.02
C ARG A 16 9.82 12.52 -6.45
N ASP A 17 10.07 12.52 -5.15
CA ASP A 17 10.80 13.58 -4.46
C ASP A 17 11.55 13.01 -3.26
N ALA A 18 12.84 13.33 -3.10
CA ALA A 18 13.73 12.83 -2.04
C ALA A 18 13.67 11.30 -1.84
N GLY A 19 13.48 10.53 -2.92
CA GLY A 19 13.33 9.08 -2.89
C GLY A 19 11.94 8.60 -2.46
N VAL A 20 11.01 9.47 -2.09
CA VAL A 20 9.61 9.12 -1.83
C VAL A 20 8.83 9.21 -3.13
N TRP A 21 8.15 8.11 -3.45
CA TRP A 21 7.23 8.02 -4.57
C TRP A 21 5.80 8.29 -4.07
N PHE A 22 5.09 9.19 -4.74
CA PHE A 22 3.69 9.50 -4.49
C PHE A 22 2.87 9.04 -5.70
N ALA A 23 1.95 8.11 -5.49
CA ALA A 23 1.04 7.58 -6.49
C ALA A 23 -0.39 8.04 -6.15
N ARG A 24 -0.90 9.00 -6.92
CA ARG A 24 -2.24 9.54 -6.76
C ARG A 24 -3.19 8.86 -7.73
N LEU A 25 -4.14 8.10 -7.20
CA LEU A 25 -5.25 7.55 -7.99
C LEU A 25 -6.09 8.72 -8.52
N ASN A 26 -6.25 8.83 -9.84
CA ASN A 26 -6.78 10.03 -10.47
C ASN A 26 -7.98 9.74 -11.40
N ARG A 27 -9.02 9.19 -10.81
CA ARG A 27 -10.35 9.02 -11.42
C ARG A 27 -11.43 9.59 -10.48
N PRO A 28 -11.38 10.89 -10.11
CA PRO A 28 -12.23 11.47 -9.06
C PRO A 28 -13.72 11.32 -9.36
N ASP A 29 -14.14 11.47 -10.62
CA ASP A 29 -15.54 11.31 -11.06
C ASP A 29 -16.09 9.90 -10.83
N LYS A 30 -15.22 8.90 -10.71
CA LYS A 30 -15.53 7.51 -10.39
C LYS A 30 -15.11 7.12 -8.96
N ARG A 31 -14.78 8.11 -8.12
CA ARG A 31 -14.23 7.88 -6.77
C ARG A 31 -13.06 6.90 -6.78
N ASN A 32 -12.20 7.04 -7.79
CA ASN A 32 -11.02 6.22 -8.03
C ASN A 32 -11.30 4.71 -8.14
N ALA A 33 -12.44 4.35 -8.78
CA ALA A 33 -12.76 2.94 -9.07
C ALA A 33 -11.68 2.29 -9.93
N LEU A 34 -11.33 1.05 -9.60
CA LEU A 34 -10.30 0.25 -10.27
C LEU A 34 -10.84 -0.30 -11.58
N ASN A 35 -10.31 0.18 -12.67
CA ASN A 35 -10.42 -0.41 -14.02
C ASN A 35 -9.06 -0.96 -14.44
N ASP A 36 -9.00 -1.64 -15.59
CA ASP A 36 -7.76 -2.27 -16.10
C ASP A 36 -6.63 -1.26 -16.25
N GLU A 37 -6.93 -0.07 -16.74
CA GLU A 37 -5.96 0.99 -16.95
C GLU A 37 -5.32 1.44 -15.63
N LEU A 38 -6.13 1.69 -14.59
CA LEU A 38 -5.62 2.09 -13.27
C LEU A 38 -4.85 0.96 -12.59
N VAL A 39 -5.33 -0.30 -12.68
CA VAL A 39 -4.62 -1.47 -12.13
C VAL A 39 -3.26 -1.62 -12.82
N THR A 40 -3.22 -1.53 -14.16
CA THR A 40 -1.97 -1.60 -14.94
C THR A 40 -1.02 -0.45 -14.59
N ALA A 41 -1.54 0.77 -14.44
CA ALA A 41 -0.73 1.93 -14.07
C ALA A 41 -0.11 1.81 -12.68
N ILE A 42 -0.87 1.30 -11.68
CA ILE A 42 -0.33 1.05 -10.34
C ILE A 42 0.74 -0.04 -10.39
N ASP A 43 0.53 -1.13 -11.14
CA ASP A 43 1.50 -2.21 -11.30
C ASP A 43 2.81 -1.73 -11.96
N ALA A 44 2.70 -0.87 -12.98
CA ALA A 44 3.84 -0.23 -13.62
C ALA A 44 4.60 0.69 -12.64
N ALA A 45 3.88 1.47 -11.83
CA ALA A 45 4.50 2.31 -10.79
C ALA A 45 5.23 1.45 -9.74
N CYS A 46 4.63 0.35 -9.28
CA CYS A 46 5.31 -0.59 -8.37
C CYS A 46 6.58 -1.17 -9.00
N THR A 47 6.57 -1.48 -10.30
CA THR A 47 7.75 -1.96 -11.03
C THR A 47 8.85 -0.91 -11.05
N GLN A 48 8.51 0.36 -11.32
CA GLN A 48 9.47 1.47 -11.30
C GLN A 48 10.06 1.69 -9.90
N VAL A 49 9.22 1.69 -8.86
CA VAL A 49 9.66 1.79 -7.46
C VAL A 49 10.62 0.66 -7.09
N SER A 50 10.33 -0.56 -7.52
CA SER A 50 11.19 -1.73 -7.25
C SER A 50 12.55 -1.64 -7.92
N ALA A 51 12.62 -1.03 -9.11
CA ALA A 51 13.84 -0.85 -9.89
C ALA A 51 14.67 0.38 -9.42
N ASP A 52 14.05 1.31 -8.70
CA ASP A 52 14.72 2.52 -8.20
C ASP A 52 15.51 2.21 -6.92
N LEU A 53 16.84 2.16 -7.05
CA LEU A 53 17.75 1.91 -5.90
C LEU A 53 17.68 3.01 -4.84
N GLU A 54 17.32 4.23 -5.23
CA GLU A 54 17.16 5.39 -4.34
C GLU A 54 15.76 5.50 -3.73
N ALA A 55 14.82 4.59 -4.10
CA ALA A 55 13.48 4.60 -3.51
C ALA A 55 13.53 4.34 -2.00
N ARG A 56 12.81 5.18 -1.25
CA ARG A 56 12.75 5.18 0.21
C ARG A 56 11.36 4.80 0.74
N ALA A 57 10.31 5.17 0.06
CA ALA A 57 8.93 4.84 0.38
C ALA A 57 8.01 5.03 -0.84
N LEU A 58 6.87 4.35 -0.84
CA LEU A 58 5.75 4.60 -1.74
C LEU A 58 4.55 5.06 -0.93
N VAL A 59 3.97 6.21 -1.28
CA VAL A 59 2.74 6.74 -0.70
C VAL A 59 1.63 6.66 -1.75
N ILE A 60 0.51 6.00 -1.43
CA ILE A 60 -0.67 5.88 -2.30
C ILE A 60 -1.81 6.71 -1.68
N HIS A 61 -2.43 7.56 -2.48
CA HIS A 61 -3.58 8.35 -2.07
C HIS A 61 -4.54 8.58 -3.25
N GLY A 62 -5.75 9.07 -2.99
CA GLY A 62 -6.74 9.31 -4.03
C GLY A 62 -7.00 10.79 -4.29
N ALA A 63 -7.43 11.11 -5.50
CA ALA A 63 -7.94 12.41 -5.89
C ALA A 63 -9.43 12.58 -5.50
N GLY A 64 -9.91 13.81 -5.36
CA GLY A 64 -11.33 14.13 -5.19
C GLY A 64 -11.91 13.66 -3.87
N GLY A 65 -11.10 13.66 -2.79
CA GLY A 65 -11.56 13.37 -1.43
C GLY A 65 -11.93 11.90 -1.18
N HIS A 66 -11.57 10.98 -2.07
CA HIS A 66 -11.79 9.54 -1.91
C HIS A 66 -10.53 8.74 -2.21
N PHE A 67 -10.26 7.71 -1.42
CA PHE A 67 -9.16 6.80 -1.70
C PHE A 67 -9.50 5.93 -2.93
N CYS A 68 -10.44 5.00 -2.79
CA CYS A 68 -10.85 4.10 -3.88
C CYS A 68 -12.19 3.41 -3.55
N SER A 69 -13.13 3.43 -4.50
CA SER A 69 -14.46 2.82 -4.34
C SER A 69 -14.53 1.33 -4.70
N GLY A 70 -13.41 0.69 -5.04
CA GLY A 70 -13.36 -0.72 -5.44
C GLY A 70 -13.39 -0.91 -6.96
N GLY A 71 -13.80 -2.09 -7.43
CA GLY A 71 -13.83 -2.42 -8.85
C GLY A 71 -14.82 -1.56 -9.65
N ASP A 72 -14.45 -1.24 -10.89
CA ASP A 72 -15.32 -0.55 -11.83
C ASP A 72 -16.32 -1.54 -12.45
N PHE A 73 -17.60 -1.43 -12.07
CA PHE A 73 -18.65 -2.37 -12.50
C PHE A 73 -18.90 -2.40 -14.00
N SER A 74 -18.54 -1.34 -14.74
CA SER A 74 -18.73 -1.32 -16.19
C SER A 74 -17.90 -2.42 -16.88
N GLY A 75 -16.69 -2.68 -16.43
CA GLY A 75 -15.85 -3.78 -16.88
C GLY A 75 -16.43 -5.15 -16.57
N PHE A 76 -17.03 -5.34 -15.39
CA PHE A 76 -17.60 -6.63 -14.99
C PHE A 76 -18.77 -7.07 -15.87
N MET A 77 -19.64 -6.14 -16.30
CA MET A 77 -20.74 -6.48 -17.19
C MET A 77 -20.28 -7.03 -18.53
N THR A 78 -19.20 -6.48 -19.09
CA THR A 78 -18.58 -7.00 -20.30
C THR A 78 -17.93 -8.36 -20.07
N LEU A 79 -17.24 -8.51 -18.95
CA LEU A 79 -16.53 -9.72 -18.60
C LEU A 79 -17.49 -10.92 -18.37
N MET A 80 -18.69 -10.67 -17.81
CA MET A 80 -19.72 -11.70 -17.63
C MET A 80 -20.25 -12.29 -18.94
N GLN A 81 -20.00 -11.64 -20.09
CA GLN A 81 -20.40 -12.15 -21.42
C GLN A 81 -19.33 -13.04 -22.05
N THR A 82 -18.18 -13.22 -21.39
CA THR A 82 -17.10 -14.07 -21.90
C THR A 82 -17.28 -15.51 -21.43
N GLU A 83 -16.91 -16.45 -22.30
CA GLU A 83 -16.97 -17.90 -22.02
C GLU A 83 -15.57 -18.44 -21.67
N PRO A 84 -15.48 -19.45 -20.77
CA PRO A 84 -14.24 -20.16 -20.52
C PRO A 84 -13.70 -20.80 -21.81
N GLY A 85 -12.40 -20.66 -22.06
CA GLY A 85 -11.72 -21.23 -23.22
C GLY A 85 -10.57 -22.17 -22.83
N HIS A 86 -9.83 -22.67 -23.82
CA HIS A 86 -8.67 -23.54 -23.58
C HIS A 86 -7.57 -22.87 -22.72
N ALA A 87 -7.51 -21.54 -22.72
CA ALA A 87 -6.58 -20.76 -21.86
C ALA A 87 -7.13 -20.49 -20.45
N GLY A 88 -8.24 -21.13 -20.08
CA GLY A 88 -8.91 -20.97 -18.79
C GLY A 88 -10.03 -19.90 -18.83
N ASP A 89 -10.56 -19.58 -17.66
CA ASP A 89 -11.63 -18.63 -17.47
C ASP A 89 -11.12 -17.18 -17.50
N PRO A 90 -11.60 -16.31 -18.43
CA PRO A 90 -11.19 -14.91 -18.49
C PRO A 90 -11.51 -14.13 -17.20
N ILE A 91 -12.63 -14.43 -16.54
CA ILE A 91 -13.03 -13.79 -15.26
C ILE A 91 -12.02 -14.13 -14.17
N ALA A 92 -11.61 -15.40 -14.07
CA ALA A 92 -10.63 -15.84 -13.09
C ALA A 92 -9.25 -15.17 -13.32
N ARG A 93 -8.81 -15.03 -14.58
CA ARG A 93 -7.57 -14.32 -14.91
C ARG A 93 -7.64 -12.85 -14.53
N TYR A 94 -8.67 -12.16 -14.96
CA TYR A 94 -8.91 -10.76 -14.61
C TYR A 94 -8.85 -10.52 -13.10
N ASN A 95 -9.59 -11.36 -12.36
CA ASN A 95 -9.57 -11.27 -10.89
C ASN A 95 -8.18 -11.53 -10.32
N ARG A 96 -7.44 -12.51 -10.86
CA ARG A 96 -6.08 -12.85 -10.41
C ARG A 96 -5.04 -11.77 -10.70
N GLU A 97 -5.19 -11.00 -11.78
CA GLU A 97 -4.31 -9.87 -12.11
C GLU A 97 -4.31 -8.82 -11.00
N PHE A 98 -5.49 -8.48 -10.46
CA PHE A 98 -5.56 -7.61 -9.29
C PHE A 98 -4.86 -8.20 -8.05
N GLY A 99 -5.01 -9.51 -7.82
CA GLY A 99 -4.27 -10.21 -6.76
C GLY A 99 -2.75 -10.14 -6.96
N THR A 100 -2.28 -10.24 -8.21
CA THR A 100 -0.85 -10.11 -8.55
C THR A 100 -0.32 -8.71 -8.23
N LEU A 101 -1.10 -7.66 -8.52
CA LEU A 101 -0.76 -6.30 -8.10
C LEU A 101 -0.61 -6.20 -6.58
N LEU A 102 -1.55 -6.75 -5.80
CA LEU A 102 -1.48 -6.71 -4.34
C LEU A 102 -0.26 -7.49 -3.79
N GLU A 103 0.06 -8.64 -4.37
CA GLU A 103 1.29 -9.39 -4.04
C GLU A 103 2.55 -8.57 -4.31
N ARG A 104 2.60 -7.88 -5.48
CA ARG A 104 3.70 -6.99 -5.83
C ARG A 104 3.84 -5.85 -4.82
N LEU A 105 2.73 -5.23 -4.43
CA LEU A 105 2.72 -4.12 -3.47
C LEU A 105 3.28 -4.55 -2.09
N VAL A 106 2.85 -5.70 -1.58
CA VAL A 106 3.38 -6.28 -0.33
C VAL A 106 4.87 -6.59 -0.46
N SER A 107 5.31 -7.08 -1.63
CA SER A 107 6.69 -7.50 -1.89
C SER A 107 7.63 -6.34 -2.24
N LEU A 108 7.13 -5.10 -2.39
CA LEU A 108 7.99 -3.95 -2.69
C LEU A 108 9.12 -3.85 -1.66
N PRO A 109 10.36 -3.55 -2.12
CA PRO A 109 11.51 -3.50 -1.23
C PRO A 109 11.50 -2.28 -0.29
N VAL A 110 10.57 -1.36 -0.46
CA VAL A 110 10.43 -0.15 0.35
C VAL A 110 9.12 -0.15 1.13
N PRO A 111 9.03 0.60 2.24
CA PRO A 111 7.77 0.79 2.96
C PRO A 111 6.70 1.42 2.08
N THR A 112 5.46 0.98 2.25
CA THR A 112 4.27 1.48 1.54
C THR A 112 3.29 2.09 2.52
N VAL A 113 2.76 3.28 2.19
CA VAL A 113 1.81 4.03 3.02
C VAL A 113 0.56 4.34 2.20
N ALA A 114 -0.61 3.95 2.68
CA ALA A 114 -1.89 4.41 2.16
C ALA A 114 -2.40 5.60 2.98
N VAL A 115 -2.73 6.72 2.31
CA VAL A 115 -3.44 7.84 2.92
C VAL A 115 -4.89 7.80 2.46
N VAL A 116 -5.78 7.43 3.37
CA VAL A 116 -7.19 7.13 3.06
C VAL A 116 -8.08 8.29 3.46
N THR A 117 -8.67 8.94 2.45
CA THR A 117 -9.75 9.92 2.60
C THR A 117 -11.06 9.32 2.10
N GLY A 118 -12.20 9.77 2.61
CA GLY A 118 -13.53 9.40 2.19
C GLY A 118 -13.76 7.88 2.23
N ILE A 119 -13.67 7.17 1.10
CA ILE A 119 -13.98 5.74 1.05
C ILE A 119 -12.78 4.88 0.59
N ALA A 120 -12.64 3.71 1.23
CA ALA A 120 -11.82 2.59 0.80
C ALA A 120 -12.71 1.34 0.79
N MET A 121 -13.23 0.94 -0.37
CA MET A 121 -14.22 -0.13 -0.50
C MET A 121 -13.73 -1.24 -1.43
N GLY A 122 -14.12 -2.48 -1.13
CA GLY A 122 -13.80 -3.63 -1.98
C GLY A 122 -12.33 -3.72 -2.31
N GLY A 123 -11.98 -3.72 -3.59
CA GLY A 123 -10.59 -3.67 -4.06
C GLY A 123 -9.79 -2.50 -3.48
N GLY A 124 -10.42 -1.33 -3.22
CA GLY A 124 -9.77 -0.20 -2.56
C GLY A 124 -9.42 -0.48 -1.10
N CYS A 125 -10.27 -1.21 -0.38
CA CYS A 125 -9.95 -1.69 0.96
C CYS A 125 -8.79 -2.70 0.92
N GLY A 126 -8.75 -3.57 -0.09
CA GLY A 126 -7.66 -4.50 -0.33
C GLY A 126 -6.34 -3.81 -0.65
N LEU A 127 -6.38 -2.77 -1.49
CA LEU A 127 -5.21 -1.96 -1.83
C LEU A 127 -4.61 -1.28 -0.58
N ALA A 128 -5.47 -0.67 0.26
CA ALA A 128 -5.03 -0.11 1.54
C ALA A 128 -4.47 -1.17 2.48
N ALA A 129 -5.13 -2.34 2.57
CA ALA A 129 -4.69 -3.44 3.43
C ALA A 129 -3.36 -4.06 3.02
N ALA A 130 -2.99 -3.98 1.74
CA ALA A 130 -1.70 -4.45 1.21
C ALA A 130 -0.54 -3.47 1.50
N CYS A 131 -0.82 -2.24 1.94
CA CYS A 131 0.22 -1.30 2.36
C CYS A 131 0.73 -1.61 3.77
N ASP A 132 1.99 -1.27 4.06
CA ASP A 132 2.59 -1.48 5.39
C ASP A 132 1.97 -0.56 6.44
N ARG A 133 1.51 0.63 6.04
CA ARG A 133 0.92 1.64 6.91
C ARG A 133 -0.34 2.23 6.29
N VAL A 134 -1.37 2.46 7.10
CA VAL A 134 -2.61 3.13 6.68
C VAL A 134 -2.90 4.30 7.61
N ILE A 135 -2.87 5.51 7.06
CA ILE A 135 -3.27 6.75 7.72
C ILE A 135 -4.64 7.12 7.16
N ALA A 136 -5.66 7.23 8.00
CA ALA A 136 -7.01 7.52 7.58
C ALA A 136 -7.52 8.85 8.11
N ALA A 137 -8.28 9.56 7.30
CA ALA A 137 -9.08 10.69 7.76
C ALA A 137 -10.18 10.23 8.73
N ALA A 138 -10.53 11.05 9.70
CA ALA A 138 -11.53 10.72 10.73
C ALA A 138 -12.93 10.41 10.16
N ASP A 139 -13.24 10.92 8.97
CA ASP A 139 -14.49 10.67 8.23
C ASP A 139 -14.40 9.50 7.26
N ALA A 140 -13.23 8.86 7.12
CA ALA A 140 -13.04 7.75 6.21
C ALA A 140 -13.93 6.55 6.56
N THR A 141 -14.28 5.78 5.54
CA THR A 141 -15.09 4.56 5.65
C THR A 141 -14.43 3.42 4.91
N PHE A 142 -14.31 2.28 5.57
CA PHE A 142 -13.79 1.03 5.01
C PHE A 142 -14.90 0.00 4.88
N ALA A 143 -14.92 -0.76 3.78
CA ALA A 143 -15.91 -1.83 3.60
C ALA A 143 -15.45 -2.87 2.57
N THR A 144 -16.02 -4.08 2.69
CA THR A 144 -15.92 -5.15 1.69
C THR A 144 -17.34 -5.60 1.33
N PRO A 145 -18.06 -4.82 0.48
CA PRO A 145 -19.49 -5.04 0.22
C PRO A 145 -19.77 -6.17 -0.77
N GLU A 146 -18.77 -6.89 -1.26
CA GLU A 146 -18.85 -7.86 -2.35
C GLU A 146 -19.97 -8.89 -2.15
N VAL A 147 -20.15 -9.39 -0.93
CA VAL A 147 -21.19 -10.38 -0.62
C VAL A 147 -22.61 -9.84 -0.80
N THR A 148 -22.81 -8.53 -0.66
CA THR A 148 -24.11 -7.88 -0.92
C THR A 148 -24.42 -7.73 -2.40
N LEU A 149 -23.42 -7.94 -3.25
CA LEU A 149 -23.51 -7.90 -4.71
C LEU A 149 -23.56 -9.32 -5.32
N GLY A 150 -23.52 -10.37 -4.49
CA GLY A 150 -23.53 -11.76 -4.93
C GLY A 150 -22.16 -12.27 -5.40
N VAL A 151 -21.06 -11.58 -5.02
CA VAL A 151 -19.69 -12.00 -5.33
C VAL A 151 -18.85 -12.08 -4.05
N ALA A 152 -17.68 -12.70 -4.13
CA ALA A 152 -16.78 -12.82 -3.00
C ALA A 152 -15.61 -11.80 -3.07
N PRO A 153 -15.10 -11.31 -1.93
CA PRO A 153 -13.89 -10.48 -1.87
C PRO A 153 -12.63 -11.34 -2.09
N ALA A 154 -12.55 -12.03 -3.24
CA ALA A 154 -11.65 -13.16 -3.46
C ALA A 154 -10.16 -12.79 -3.30
N GLN A 155 -9.68 -11.80 -4.05
CA GLN A 155 -8.25 -11.47 -4.06
C GLN A 155 -7.81 -10.63 -2.86
N ILE A 156 -8.73 -9.89 -2.24
CA ILE A 156 -8.41 -9.03 -1.08
C ILE A 156 -8.41 -9.78 0.24
N ALA A 157 -9.09 -10.93 0.31
CA ALA A 157 -9.27 -11.69 1.55
C ALA A 157 -7.94 -12.04 2.26
N PRO A 158 -6.89 -12.55 1.59
CA PRO A 158 -5.61 -12.85 2.25
C PRO A 158 -4.97 -11.62 2.90
N PHE A 159 -5.05 -10.46 2.24
CA PHE A 159 -4.43 -9.22 2.72
C PHE A 159 -5.19 -8.65 3.93
N LEU A 160 -6.52 -8.72 3.92
CA LEU A 160 -7.35 -8.34 5.06
C LEU A 160 -7.11 -9.26 6.27
N VAL A 161 -6.98 -10.56 6.04
CA VAL A 161 -6.65 -11.53 7.11
C VAL A 161 -5.27 -11.24 7.70
N ARG A 162 -4.27 -10.97 6.88
CA ARG A 162 -2.92 -10.59 7.33
C ARG A 162 -2.94 -9.31 8.16
N ARG A 163 -3.77 -8.32 7.78
CA ARG A 163 -3.81 -7.02 8.41
C ARG A 163 -4.65 -6.99 9.69
N ALA A 164 -5.90 -7.46 9.64
CA ALA A 164 -6.88 -7.36 10.73
C ALA A 164 -6.97 -8.61 11.61
N GLY A 165 -6.30 -9.68 11.21
CA GLY A 165 -6.48 -11.01 11.80
C GLY A 165 -7.76 -11.71 11.33
N ALA A 166 -7.74 -13.05 11.33
CA ALA A 166 -8.81 -13.86 10.75
C ALA A 166 -10.23 -13.58 11.31
N PRO A 167 -10.45 -13.40 12.62
CA PRO A 167 -11.81 -13.19 13.14
C PRO A 167 -12.44 -11.89 12.63
N ARG A 168 -11.70 -10.77 12.64
CA ARG A 168 -12.19 -9.46 12.23
C ARG A 168 -12.39 -9.39 10.72
N ALA A 169 -11.39 -9.85 9.95
CA ALA A 169 -11.46 -9.90 8.50
C ALA A 169 -12.64 -10.78 8.02
N ARG A 170 -12.83 -11.95 8.63
CA ARG A 170 -13.94 -12.84 8.31
C ARG A 170 -15.29 -12.15 8.55
N TRP A 171 -15.47 -11.51 9.70
CA TRP A 171 -16.74 -10.83 10.00
C TRP A 171 -17.00 -9.67 9.03
N LEU A 172 -16.00 -8.84 8.76
CA LEU A 172 -16.10 -7.73 7.80
C LEU A 172 -16.56 -8.23 6.42
N MET A 173 -15.89 -9.26 5.90
CA MET A 173 -16.17 -9.81 4.57
C MET A 173 -17.51 -10.55 4.48
N LEU A 174 -17.90 -11.30 5.52
CA LEU A 174 -19.18 -12.03 5.54
C LEU A 174 -20.39 -11.12 5.73
N SER A 175 -20.24 -10.05 6.48
CA SER A 175 -21.33 -9.11 6.76
C SER A 175 -21.46 -8.01 5.71
N GLY A 176 -20.42 -7.71 4.93
CA GLY A 176 -20.36 -6.54 4.07
C GLY A 176 -20.44 -5.22 4.87
N ALA A 177 -20.11 -5.25 6.15
CA ALA A 177 -20.23 -4.11 7.05
C ALA A 177 -19.38 -2.92 6.58
N ARG A 178 -19.85 -1.73 6.91
CA ARG A 178 -19.10 -0.47 6.71
C ARG A 178 -18.55 -0.02 8.04
N LEU A 179 -17.24 0.08 8.15
CA LEU A 179 -16.55 0.55 9.33
C LEU A 179 -16.15 2.02 9.14
N LYS A 180 -16.54 2.88 10.06
CA LYS A 180 -16.01 4.23 10.16
C LYS A 180 -14.58 4.21 10.66
N ALA A 181 -13.82 5.30 10.45
CA ALA A 181 -12.39 5.35 10.77
C ALA A 181 -12.04 4.89 12.19
N PRO A 182 -12.77 5.24 13.28
CA PRO A 182 -12.50 4.71 14.61
C PRO A 182 -12.68 3.18 14.72
N GLU A 183 -13.67 2.62 14.04
CA GLU A 183 -13.92 1.18 14.01
C GLU A 183 -12.85 0.47 13.16
N ALA A 184 -12.42 1.09 12.05
CA ALA A 184 -11.34 0.60 11.21
C ALA A 184 -10.00 0.58 11.98
N LEU A 185 -9.72 1.59 12.81
CA LEU A 185 -8.58 1.62 13.73
C LEU A 185 -8.65 0.46 14.74
N ALA A 186 -9.78 0.29 15.40
CA ALA A 186 -9.98 -0.81 16.36
C ALA A 186 -9.90 -2.20 15.71
N ALA A 187 -10.28 -2.30 14.43
CA ALA A 187 -10.17 -3.53 13.64
C ALA A 187 -8.75 -3.78 13.09
N GLY A 188 -7.83 -2.80 13.14
CA GLY A 188 -6.48 -2.91 12.59
C GLY A 188 -6.43 -2.66 11.07
N LEU A 189 -7.49 -2.14 10.45
CA LEU A 189 -7.49 -1.74 9.04
C LEU A 189 -6.80 -0.38 8.83
N ALA A 190 -6.96 0.55 9.76
CA ALA A 190 -6.20 1.77 9.86
C ALA A 190 -5.21 1.67 11.03
N ASP A 191 -4.06 2.35 10.91
CA ASP A 191 -3.04 2.42 11.95
C ASP A 191 -3.05 3.76 12.68
N VAL A 192 -3.51 4.80 11.97
CA VAL A 192 -3.66 6.17 12.50
C VAL A 192 -4.94 6.74 11.93
N VAL A 193 -5.69 7.43 12.78
CA VAL A 193 -6.88 8.20 12.40
C VAL A 193 -6.72 9.62 12.92
N VAL A 194 -6.81 10.59 12.01
CA VAL A 194 -6.67 12.02 12.32
C VAL A 194 -7.72 12.84 11.57
N PRO A 195 -8.05 14.06 12.00
CA PRO A 195 -8.79 15.00 11.18
C PRO A 195 -8.16 15.17 9.80
N SER A 196 -8.96 15.39 8.75
CA SER A 196 -8.46 15.54 7.38
C SER A 196 -7.37 16.62 7.26
N ALA A 197 -7.48 17.71 8.01
CA ALA A 197 -6.48 18.79 8.04
C ALA A 197 -5.11 18.34 8.61
N GLU A 198 -5.06 17.25 9.38
CA GLU A 198 -3.85 16.76 10.03
C GLU A 198 -3.19 15.58 9.27
N LEU A 199 -3.74 15.14 8.14
CA LEU A 199 -3.20 14.02 7.35
C LEU A 199 -1.76 14.28 6.90
N ARG A 200 -1.44 15.51 6.50
CA ARG A 200 -0.06 15.88 6.09
C ARG A 200 0.91 15.77 7.26
N ASP A 201 0.53 16.21 8.45
CA ASP A 201 1.38 16.13 9.65
C ASP A 201 1.59 14.67 10.08
N ALA A 202 0.53 13.85 10.03
CA ALA A 202 0.62 12.42 10.33
C ALA A 202 1.55 11.69 9.34
N LEU A 203 1.40 11.94 8.03
CA LEU A 203 2.29 11.39 7.01
C LEU A 203 3.73 11.89 7.18
N SER A 204 3.91 13.20 7.45
CA SER A 204 5.23 13.79 7.69
C SER A 204 5.95 13.11 8.85
N ALA A 205 5.23 12.87 9.95
CA ALA A 205 5.79 12.18 11.12
C ALA A 205 6.24 10.74 10.80
N ASP A 206 5.46 9.99 10.02
CA ASP A 206 5.82 8.63 9.62
C ASP A 206 6.96 8.62 8.59
N LEU A 207 6.93 9.49 7.57
CA LEU A 207 8.03 9.63 6.61
C LEU A 207 9.34 10.06 7.30
N LYS A 208 9.30 10.96 8.28
CA LYS A 208 10.49 11.35 9.05
C LYS A 208 11.16 10.14 9.70
N ARG A 209 10.39 9.19 10.26
CA ARG A 209 10.92 7.94 10.82
C ARG A 209 11.53 7.06 9.74
N LEU A 210 10.82 6.84 8.63
CA LEU A 210 11.27 6.00 7.53
C LEU A 210 12.53 6.56 6.85
N LEU A 211 12.59 7.87 6.64
CA LEU A 211 13.72 8.54 5.99
C LEU A 211 14.94 8.71 6.90
N SER A 212 14.79 8.55 8.22
CA SER A 212 15.91 8.48 9.15
C SER A 212 16.50 7.07 9.30
N ALA A 213 15.81 6.04 8.83
CA ALA A 213 16.29 4.66 8.88
C ALA A 213 17.19 4.33 7.67
N GLU A 214 18.12 3.40 7.85
CA GLU A 214 19.03 2.96 6.78
C GLU A 214 18.26 2.14 5.73
N PRO A 215 18.38 2.49 4.41
CA PRO A 215 17.56 1.89 3.36
C PRO A 215 17.69 0.37 3.24
N ALA A 216 18.90 -0.18 3.29
CA ALA A 216 19.10 -1.63 3.16
C ALA A 216 18.56 -2.37 4.41
N ALA A 217 18.68 -1.79 5.60
CA ALA A 217 18.12 -2.35 6.81
C ALA A 217 16.58 -2.34 6.79
N LEU A 218 15.94 -1.26 6.26
CA LEU A 218 14.49 -1.24 6.04
C LEU A 218 14.03 -2.34 5.08
N ARG A 219 14.73 -2.47 3.94
CA ARG A 219 14.44 -3.51 2.93
C ARG A 219 14.58 -4.91 3.51
N ALA A 220 15.65 -5.17 4.26
CA ALA A 220 15.86 -6.45 4.95
C ALA A 220 14.77 -6.71 6.00
N THR A 221 14.43 -5.71 6.81
CA THR A 221 13.38 -5.82 7.83
C THR A 221 12.04 -6.21 7.20
N LYS A 222 11.65 -5.56 6.08
CA LYS A 222 10.41 -5.89 5.37
C LYS A 222 10.43 -7.33 4.85
N ARG A 223 11.55 -7.81 4.26
CA ARG A 223 11.69 -9.20 3.83
C ARG A 223 11.57 -10.18 4.99
N ILE A 224 12.22 -9.90 6.13
CA ILE A 224 12.15 -10.73 7.34
C ILE A 224 10.71 -10.84 7.83
N VAL A 225 9.99 -9.71 7.93
CA VAL A 225 8.59 -9.68 8.39
C VAL A 225 7.68 -10.45 7.43
N ASN A 226 7.81 -10.24 6.11
CA ASN A 226 7.00 -10.94 5.12
C ASN A 226 7.25 -12.47 5.19
N ARG A 227 8.54 -12.88 5.27
CA ARG A 227 8.89 -14.30 5.40
C ARG A 227 8.34 -14.94 6.67
N ALA A 228 8.32 -14.21 7.79
CA ALA A 228 7.75 -14.71 9.05
C ALA A 228 6.25 -15.04 8.98
N LEU A 229 5.54 -14.46 8.00
CA LEU A 229 4.12 -14.76 7.74
C LEU A 229 3.90 -15.95 6.79
N GLU A 230 4.94 -16.44 6.11
CA GLU A 230 4.82 -17.39 5.01
C GLU A 230 5.58 -18.70 5.25
N ALA A 231 6.69 -18.64 5.97
CA ALA A 231 7.57 -19.77 6.16
C ALA A 231 7.50 -20.35 7.58
N PRO A 232 7.89 -21.63 7.78
CA PRO A 232 8.06 -22.22 9.10
C PRO A 232 9.01 -21.38 9.97
N LEU A 233 8.79 -21.38 11.29
CA LEU A 233 9.54 -20.53 12.24
C LEU A 233 11.05 -20.73 12.14
N GLY A 234 11.54 -21.99 12.08
CA GLY A 234 12.97 -22.29 11.96
C GLY A 234 13.60 -21.69 10.70
N GLU A 235 12.99 -21.87 9.54
CA GLU A 235 13.46 -21.30 8.27
C GLU A 235 13.43 -19.77 8.28
N SER A 236 12.44 -19.17 8.95
CA SER A 236 12.34 -17.71 9.10
C SER A 236 13.48 -17.16 9.95
N LEU A 237 13.82 -17.83 11.06
CA LEU A 237 14.92 -17.47 11.93
C LEU A 237 16.29 -17.62 11.25
N ASP A 238 16.49 -18.71 10.51
CA ASP A 238 17.73 -18.93 9.75
C ASP A 238 17.94 -17.84 8.69
N SER A 239 16.88 -17.53 7.94
CA SER A 239 16.93 -16.46 6.94
C SER A 239 17.19 -15.08 7.59
N ALA A 240 16.53 -14.77 8.71
CA ALA A 240 16.75 -13.52 9.43
C ALA A 240 18.20 -13.39 9.95
N ALA A 241 18.82 -14.49 10.41
CA ALA A 241 20.21 -14.50 10.82
C ALA A 241 21.18 -14.16 9.67
N GLN A 242 20.90 -14.64 8.43
CA GLN A 242 21.70 -14.31 7.25
C GLN A 242 21.55 -12.83 6.86
N GLU A 243 20.33 -12.31 6.85
CA GLU A 243 20.07 -10.88 6.58
C GLU A 243 20.82 -9.99 7.60
N PHE A 244 20.73 -10.31 8.89
CA PHE A 244 21.41 -9.57 9.95
C PHE A 244 22.95 -9.60 9.78
N ALA A 245 23.52 -10.78 9.50
CA ALA A 245 24.95 -10.94 9.26
C ALA A 245 25.43 -10.11 8.04
N GLY A 246 24.64 -10.12 6.94
CA GLY A 246 24.90 -9.32 5.75
C GLY A 246 24.95 -7.81 6.05
N LEU A 247 23.97 -7.31 6.80
CA LEU A 247 23.91 -5.89 7.20
C LEU A 247 25.10 -5.48 8.07
N LEU A 248 25.53 -6.33 9.00
CA LEU A 248 26.71 -6.04 9.84
C LEU A 248 28.02 -6.03 9.05
N ARG A 249 28.19 -6.94 8.09
CA ARG A 249 29.43 -7.09 7.32
C ARG A 249 29.56 -6.07 6.20
N HIS A 250 28.47 -5.82 5.47
CA HIS A 250 28.47 -5.09 4.20
C HIS A 250 27.59 -3.83 4.22
N GLY A 251 26.76 -3.65 5.27
CA GLY A 251 25.85 -2.53 5.40
C GLY A 251 26.46 -1.33 6.14
N ALA A 252 25.63 -0.32 6.33
CA ALA A 252 25.98 0.93 6.98
C ALA A 252 25.95 0.88 8.52
N ALA A 253 25.94 -0.31 9.13
CA ALA A 253 25.82 -0.48 10.59
C ALA A 253 26.90 0.29 11.39
N ARG A 254 28.15 0.35 10.88
CA ARG A 254 29.24 1.11 11.52
C ARG A 254 28.92 2.60 11.60
N GLU A 255 28.41 3.17 10.50
CA GLU A 255 27.99 4.58 10.44
C GLU A 255 26.82 4.84 11.39
N GLY A 256 25.80 3.97 11.41
CA GLY A 256 24.65 4.09 12.32
C GLY A 256 25.05 4.07 13.79
N ILE A 257 25.94 3.17 14.18
CA ILE A 257 26.47 3.08 15.53
C ILE A 257 27.30 4.33 15.87
N ALA A 258 28.19 4.75 14.97
CA ALA A 258 29.01 5.94 15.16
C ALA A 258 28.16 7.22 15.30
N ALA A 259 27.14 7.38 14.42
CA ALA A 259 26.22 8.51 14.47
C ALA A 259 25.44 8.55 15.79
N THR A 260 24.97 7.39 16.27
CA THR A 260 24.25 7.27 17.54
C THR A 260 25.15 7.67 18.72
N LEU A 261 26.38 7.15 18.79
CA LEU A 261 27.34 7.49 19.84
C LEU A 261 27.72 8.98 19.83
N ALA A 262 27.84 9.56 18.62
CA ALA A 262 28.13 10.97 18.44
C ALA A 262 26.91 11.90 18.55
N LYS A 263 25.71 11.37 18.80
CA LYS A 263 24.43 12.11 18.86
C LYS A 263 24.19 12.99 17.63
N ARG A 264 24.52 12.51 16.45
CA ARG A 264 24.29 13.19 15.16
C ARG A 264 23.38 12.35 14.26
N ALA A 265 22.82 12.97 13.23
CA ALA A 265 22.10 12.25 12.18
C ALA A 265 23.08 11.35 11.40
N PRO A 266 22.68 10.13 11.00
CA PRO A 266 23.47 9.30 10.11
C PRO A 266 23.46 9.84 8.68
N ALA A 267 24.46 9.45 7.87
CA ALA A 267 24.69 9.99 6.52
C ALA A 267 23.52 9.73 5.54
N TRP A 268 22.72 8.71 5.77
CA TRP A 268 21.55 8.36 4.92
C TRP A 268 20.26 9.10 5.29
N ALA A 269 20.23 9.84 6.41
CA ALA A 269 19.04 10.57 6.80
C ALA A 269 18.76 11.72 5.83
N VAL A 270 17.55 11.76 5.30
CA VAL A 270 17.10 12.82 4.39
C VAL A 270 15.87 13.52 4.96
N ALA A 271 15.65 14.77 4.56
CA ALA A 271 14.49 15.54 4.96
C ALA A 271 13.21 14.99 4.32
N VAL A 272 12.08 15.20 4.98
CA VAL A 272 10.77 14.90 4.39
C VAL A 272 10.54 15.83 3.19
N PRO A 273 10.14 15.29 2.03
CA PRO A 273 9.85 16.08 0.86
C PRO A 273 8.58 16.92 1.03
N GLU A 274 8.30 17.77 0.04
CA GLU A 274 7.00 18.43 -0.05
C GLU A 274 5.89 17.38 -0.18
N LEU A 275 4.87 17.47 0.70
CA LEU A 275 3.77 16.51 0.71
C LEU A 275 2.63 16.98 -0.19
N PRO A 276 1.92 16.02 -0.86
CA PRO A 276 0.74 16.35 -1.64
C PRO A 276 -0.40 16.87 -0.76
N ASP A 277 -1.36 17.52 -1.40
CA ASP A 277 -2.65 17.78 -0.81
C ASP A 277 -3.52 16.53 -0.89
N PHE A 278 -4.26 16.23 0.17
CA PHE A 278 -5.15 15.08 0.27
C PHE A 278 -6.64 15.45 0.21
N THR A 279 -6.95 16.72 0.01
CA THR A 279 -8.34 17.25 -0.10
C THR A 279 -8.87 17.21 -1.54
#